data_2bfeca5bd8e8f57e2f4982a03016b259
#
_entry.id   2bfeca5bd8e8f57e2f4982a03016b259
#
_cell.length_a   1.000
_cell.length_b   1.000
_cell.length_c   1.000
_cell.angle_alpha   90.00
_cell.angle_beta   90.00
_cell.angle_gamma   90.00
#
_symmetry.space_group_name_H-M   'P 1'
#
loop_
_entity.id
_entity.type
_entity.pdbx_description
1 polymer ?
#
loop_
_entity_poly.entity_id
_entity_poly.type
_entity_poly.pdbx_seq_one_letter_code
_entity_poly.pdbx_strand_id
1 'polypeptide(L)'
;MILGIDAGTSAVKLAVLDGDRICTTYYQSNCDTSAHTLQQALERSGIRSLPITHVAVTGLNGSRCGADALGLPLCTVSELDAIGCGGCFLSGKDDALVVNMGTGTTFVLARNGAYTHLGGTGIGGGTLMGLGRGLLGVHSPDELFQLADEGDLGQVDLRIGDLFEGSETLDSSLTSSNLAKASPDSTRADWSAGLLNLVLECTGTMAMLACGAHQVSDVVLLGALTRLPQAKARFQVFTQFYAPNYVIAPHADCATAIGTALLAKENTSWI
;
A
#
# COMPACT_ATOMS: atom_id res chain seq x y z
N MET A 1 12.50 23.00 3.00
CA MET A 1 11.99 21.65 2.70
C MET A 1 10.96 21.24 3.74
N ILE A 2 9.96 20.44 3.36
CA ILE A 2 8.93 19.91 4.27
C ILE A 2 9.16 18.40 4.46
N LEU A 3 9.15 17.95 5.71
CA LEU A 3 9.15 16.54 6.07
C LEU A 3 7.70 16.07 6.29
N GLY A 4 7.22 15.17 5.45
CA GLY A 4 5.97 14.44 5.66
C GLY A 4 6.23 13.12 6.39
N ILE A 5 5.44 12.86 7.43
CA ILE A 5 5.51 11.65 8.26
C ILE A 5 4.16 10.95 8.21
N ASP A 6 4.14 9.70 7.78
CA ASP A 6 3.01 8.79 7.95
C ASP A 6 3.36 7.79 9.07
N ALA A 7 2.79 8.03 10.25
CA ALA A 7 2.92 7.16 11.41
C ALA A 7 1.72 6.20 11.48
N GLY A 8 1.80 5.11 10.72
CA GLY A 8 0.77 4.07 10.66
C GLY A 8 0.75 3.16 11.89
N THR A 9 0.05 2.03 11.82
CA THR A 9 -0.02 1.05 12.92
C THR A 9 1.15 0.07 12.97
N SER A 10 1.82 -0.17 11.83
CA SER A 10 2.87 -1.19 11.70
C SER A 10 4.07 -0.71 10.88
N ALA A 11 4.08 0.54 10.46
CA ALA A 11 5.18 1.12 9.68
C ALA A 11 5.26 2.64 9.86
N VAL A 12 6.48 3.18 9.81
CA VAL A 12 6.78 4.60 9.68
C VAL A 12 7.26 4.86 8.26
N LYS A 13 6.70 5.89 7.62
CA LYS A 13 7.09 6.34 6.30
C LYS A 13 7.43 7.82 6.34
N LEU A 14 8.52 8.19 5.71
CA LEU A 14 9.03 9.56 5.67
C LEU A 14 9.18 9.99 4.22
N ALA A 15 8.89 11.25 3.95
CA ALA A 15 9.16 11.87 2.67
C ALA A 15 9.64 13.31 2.88
N VAL A 16 10.71 13.71 2.21
CA VAL A 16 11.18 15.11 2.21
C VAL A 16 10.96 15.70 0.83
N LEU A 17 10.23 16.81 0.80
CA LEU A 17 9.91 17.54 -0.41
C LEU A 17 10.53 18.95 -0.39
N ASP A 18 11.02 19.38 -1.57
CA ASP A 18 11.41 20.74 -1.87
C ASP A 18 10.51 21.28 -2.99
N GLY A 19 9.48 22.05 -2.61
CA GLY A 19 8.36 22.33 -3.51
C GLY A 19 7.60 21.05 -3.87
N ASP A 20 7.55 20.70 -5.16
CA ASP A 20 6.95 19.47 -5.68
C ASP A 20 7.99 18.37 -5.96
N ARG A 21 9.27 18.66 -5.72
CA ARG A 21 10.33 17.70 -5.93
C ARG A 21 10.49 16.79 -4.71
N ILE A 22 10.35 15.48 -4.91
CA ILE A 22 10.71 14.48 -3.90
C ILE A 22 12.25 14.45 -3.79
N CYS A 23 12.77 14.81 -2.62
CA CYS A 23 14.21 14.76 -2.34
C CYS A 23 14.64 13.38 -1.88
N THR A 24 13.86 12.77 -0.97
CA THR A 24 14.10 11.42 -0.47
C THR A 24 12.82 10.85 0.16
N THR A 25 12.74 9.53 0.19
CA THR A 25 11.71 8.78 0.90
C THR A 25 12.35 7.69 1.75
N TYR A 26 11.70 7.32 2.85
CA TYR A 26 12.14 6.23 3.71
C TYR A 26 10.95 5.44 4.24
N TYR A 27 11.07 4.12 4.23
CA TYR A 27 10.07 3.18 4.71
C TYR A 27 10.66 2.23 5.74
N GLN A 28 10.03 2.11 6.90
CA GLN A 28 10.38 1.14 7.94
C GLN A 28 9.14 0.36 8.37
N SER A 29 9.16 -0.95 8.13
CA SER A 29 8.10 -1.87 8.55
C SER A 29 8.41 -2.52 9.90
N ASN A 30 7.43 -3.30 10.41
CA ASN A 30 7.54 -4.10 11.64
C ASN A 30 8.03 -3.30 12.85
N CYS A 31 7.54 -2.08 12.97
CA CYS A 31 7.89 -1.23 14.09
C CYS A 31 6.61 -0.73 14.79
N ASP A 32 6.72 -0.49 16.09
CA ASP A 32 5.83 0.44 16.73
C ASP A 32 6.07 1.83 16.10
N THR A 33 5.15 2.73 16.23
CA THR A 33 5.31 4.09 15.71
C THR A 33 5.53 5.08 16.86
N SER A 34 6.38 4.67 17.81
CA SER A 34 6.80 5.47 18.96
C SER A 34 7.78 6.57 18.54
N ALA A 35 7.98 7.54 19.44
CA ALA A 35 8.99 8.59 19.28
C ALA A 35 10.40 8.00 19.09
N HIS A 36 10.73 6.89 19.76
CA HIS A 36 12.00 6.20 19.59
C HIS A 36 12.18 5.66 18.18
N THR A 37 11.15 5.02 17.63
CA THR A 37 11.15 4.49 16.26
C THR A 37 11.29 5.61 15.22
N LEU A 38 10.58 6.73 15.41
CA LEU A 38 10.73 7.89 14.54
C LEU A 38 12.17 8.42 14.56
N GLN A 39 12.78 8.55 15.74
CA GLN A 39 14.17 8.98 15.88
C GLN A 39 15.12 8.04 15.10
N GLN A 40 14.98 6.73 15.27
CA GLN A 40 15.77 5.74 14.53
C GLN A 40 15.56 5.85 13.01
N ALA A 41 14.31 6.04 12.55
CA ALA A 41 14.00 6.21 11.14
C ALA A 41 14.68 7.45 10.55
N LEU A 42 14.65 8.57 11.27
CA LEU A 42 15.31 9.82 10.87
C LEU A 42 16.84 9.69 10.80
N GLU A 43 17.44 8.92 11.71
CA GLU A 43 18.89 8.66 11.72
C GLU A 43 19.29 7.75 10.54
N ARG A 44 18.60 6.62 10.38
CA ARG A 44 18.90 5.63 9.33
C ARG A 44 18.66 6.18 7.92
N SER A 45 17.67 7.03 7.75
CA SER A 45 17.36 7.66 6.45
C SER A 45 18.32 8.78 6.05
N GLY A 46 19.12 9.32 6.99
CA GLY A 46 19.94 10.50 6.76
C GLY A 46 19.14 11.81 6.62
N ILE A 47 17.82 11.78 6.83
CA ILE A 47 16.92 12.93 6.66
C ILE A 47 17.30 14.10 7.58
N ARG A 48 17.87 13.81 8.76
CA ARG A 48 18.32 14.86 9.70
C ARG A 48 19.39 15.81 9.14
N SER A 49 20.12 15.41 8.11
CA SER A 49 21.14 16.26 7.47
C SER A 49 20.55 17.24 6.45
N LEU A 50 19.26 17.11 6.12
CA LEU A 50 18.59 17.97 5.16
C LEU A 50 18.08 19.26 5.83
N PRO A 51 17.99 20.39 5.11
CA PRO A 51 17.52 21.67 5.63
C PRO A 51 15.98 21.68 5.75
N ILE A 52 15.44 20.84 6.63
CA ILE A 52 14.00 20.75 6.92
C ILE A 52 13.62 21.99 7.70
N THR A 53 12.54 22.64 7.29
CA THR A 53 12.00 23.85 7.93
C THR A 53 10.63 23.61 8.59
N HIS A 54 9.90 22.60 8.13
CA HIS A 54 8.54 22.29 8.59
C HIS A 54 8.31 20.79 8.60
N VAL A 55 7.45 20.34 9.48
CA VAL A 55 7.05 18.93 9.65
C VAL A 55 5.55 18.81 9.52
N ALA A 56 5.09 17.86 8.74
CA ALA A 56 3.68 17.49 8.64
C ALA A 56 3.50 16.02 9.00
N VAL A 57 2.46 15.72 9.76
CA VAL A 57 2.23 14.37 10.29
C VAL A 57 0.84 13.89 9.93
N THR A 58 0.75 12.61 9.58
CA THR A 58 -0.52 11.89 9.40
C THR A 58 -0.41 10.47 9.97
N GLY A 59 -1.49 9.70 9.83
CA GLY A 59 -1.61 8.33 10.31
C GLY A 59 -2.20 8.23 11.71
N LEU A 60 -2.70 7.03 12.06
CA LEU A 60 -3.39 6.78 13.34
C LEU A 60 -2.55 7.09 14.57
N ASN A 61 -1.23 7.01 14.47
CA ASN A 61 -0.30 7.33 15.55
C ASN A 61 0.41 8.69 15.37
N GLY A 62 -0.03 9.52 14.42
CA GLY A 62 0.60 10.79 14.10
C GLY A 62 0.80 11.69 15.32
N SER A 63 -0.21 11.84 16.19
CA SER A 63 -0.14 12.63 17.41
C SER A 63 0.77 12.05 18.51
N ARG A 64 1.22 10.80 18.39
CA ARG A 64 2.01 10.08 19.39
C ARG A 64 3.42 9.73 18.92
N CYS A 65 3.73 9.98 17.65
CA CYS A 65 5.03 9.60 17.08
C CYS A 65 6.21 10.47 17.58
N GLY A 66 5.94 11.53 18.34
CA GLY A 66 6.98 12.40 18.90
C GLY A 66 7.60 13.37 17.88
N ALA A 67 6.88 13.70 16.81
CA ALA A 67 7.35 14.66 15.81
C ALA A 67 7.55 16.07 16.36
N ASP A 68 6.84 16.45 17.41
CA ASP A 68 6.98 17.69 18.19
C ASP A 68 8.39 17.84 18.79
N ALA A 69 9.03 16.74 19.15
CA ALA A 69 10.41 16.74 19.67
C ALA A 69 11.47 17.18 18.62
N LEU A 70 11.08 17.34 17.36
CA LEU A 70 11.97 17.90 16.34
C LEU A 70 12.19 19.41 16.47
N GLY A 71 11.33 20.12 17.23
CA GLY A 71 11.44 21.56 17.47
C GLY A 71 11.23 22.41 16.21
N LEU A 72 10.52 21.90 15.23
CA LEU A 72 10.17 22.58 13.99
C LEU A 72 8.66 22.86 13.96
N PRO A 73 8.21 23.87 13.21
CA PRO A 73 6.79 24.09 12.96
C PRO A 73 6.12 22.81 12.47
N LEU A 74 5.03 22.41 13.15
CA LEU A 74 4.35 21.14 12.96
C LEU A 74 2.89 21.35 12.55
N CYS A 75 2.38 20.57 11.61
CA CYS A 75 0.96 20.49 11.34
C CYS A 75 0.50 19.03 11.20
N THR A 76 -0.80 18.80 11.39
CA THR A 76 -1.43 17.50 11.17
C THR A 76 -2.28 17.55 9.91
N VAL A 77 -2.21 16.50 9.11
CA VAL A 77 -2.93 16.34 7.84
C VAL A 77 -3.86 15.12 7.94
N SER A 78 -5.03 15.21 7.33
CA SER A 78 -5.94 14.07 7.20
C SER A 78 -5.28 12.92 6.42
N GLU A 79 -5.31 11.71 6.97
CA GLU A 79 -4.71 10.53 6.33
C GLU A 79 -5.39 10.22 4.98
N LEU A 80 -6.70 10.38 4.90
CA LEU A 80 -7.46 10.13 3.68
C LEU A 80 -7.10 11.12 2.57
N ASP A 81 -6.98 12.40 2.93
CA ASP A 81 -6.57 13.43 1.98
C ASP A 81 -5.11 13.21 1.53
N ALA A 82 -4.23 12.81 2.45
CA ALA A 82 -2.84 12.49 2.14
C ALA A 82 -2.71 11.28 1.21
N ILE A 83 -3.54 10.24 1.40
CA ILE A 83 -3.62 9.08 0.48
C ILE A 83 -4.03 9.55 -0.91
N GLY A 84 -5.12 10.29 -1.02
CA GLY A 84 -5.64 10.80 -2.30
C GLY A 84 -4.63 11.70 -3.01
N CYS A 85 -4.12 12.72 -2.31
CA CYS A 85 -3.14 13.67 -2.83
C CYS A 85 -1.85 12.98 -3.30
N GLY A 86 -1.27 12.12 -2.46
CA GLY A 86 -0.06 11.38 -2.80
C GLY A 86 -0.25 10.45 -4.00
N GLY A 87 -1.40 9.79 -4.09
CA GLY A 87 -1.75 8.93 -5.22
C GLY A 87 -1.88 9.71 -6.53
N CYS A 88 -2.63 10.81 -6.54
CA CYS A 88 -2.78 11.69 -7.70
C CYS A 88 -1.43 12.26 -8.15
N PHE A 89 -0.65 12.78 -7.21
CA PHE A 89 0.65 13.36 -7.50
C PHE A 89 1.61 12.36 -8.15
N LEU A 90 1.73 11.15 -7.59
CA LEU A 90 2.66 10.14 -8.11
C LEU A 90 2.22 9.53 -9.44
N SER A 91 0.92 9.41 -9.67
CA SER A 91 0.38 8.80 -10.89
C SER A 91 0.13 9.80 -12.02
N GLY A 92 0.04 11.10 -11.70
CA GLY A 92 -0.40 12.14 -12.64
C GLY A 92 -1.88 12.02 -13.03
N LYS A 93 -2.71 11.36 -12.18
CA LYS A 93 -4.14 11.15 -12.41
C LYS A 93 -4.96 12.03 -11.48
N ASP A 94 -5.89 12.81 -12.05
CA ASP A 94 -6.77 13.70 -11.28
C ASP A 94 -8.17 13.10 -11.01
N ASP A 95 -8.54 12.03 -11.73
CA ASP A 95 -9.78 11.25 -11.55
C ASP A 95 -9.40 9.76 -11.49
N ALA A 96 -9.33 9.21 -10.29
CA ALA A 96 -8.91 7.84 -10.06
C ALA A 96 -9.42 7.29 -8.73
N LEU A 97 -9.46 5.96 -8.65
CA LEU A 97 -9.59 5.26 -7.37
C LEU A 97 -8.19 5.03 -6.79
N VAL A 98 -7.89 5.69 -5.68
CA VAL A 98 -6.64 5.49 -4.94
C VAL A 98 -6.83 4.41 -3.90
N VAL A 99 -6.03 3.34 -3.96
CA VAL A 99 -6.14 2.16 -3.09
C VAL A 99 -4.85 2.03 -2.29
N ASN A 100 -4.92 2.25 -0.99
CA ASN A 100 -3.77 2.14 -0.10
C ASN A 100 -3.76 0.78 0.61
N MET A 101 -2.86 -0.10 0.20
CA MET A 101 -2.64 -1.45 0.73
C MET A 101 -1.64 -1.41 1.90
N GLY A 102 -2.13 -1.01 3.09
CA GLY A 102 -1.38 -0.98 4.34
C GLY A 102 -1.61 -2.22 5.21
N THR A 103 -1.80 -2.02 6.51
CA THR A 103 -2.21 -3.07 7.47
C THR A 103 -3.58 -3.66 7.07
N GLY A 104 -4.55 -2.81 6.79
CA GLY A 104 -5.75 -3.09 6.00
C GLY A 104 -5.64 -2.38 4.65
N THR A 105 -6.73 -2.32 3.90
CA THR A 105 -6.80 -1.62 2.61
C THR A 105 -7.87 -0.54 2.66
N THR A 106 -7.53 0.66 2.20
CA THR A 106 -8.41 1.84 2.16
C THR A 106 -8.63 2.26 0.71
N PHE A 107 -9.88 2.62 0.38
CA PHE A 107 -10.29 3.07 -0.95
C PHE A 107 -10.69 4.55 -0.88
N VAL A 108 -10.02 5.39 -1.65
CA VAL A 108 -10.25 6.84 -1.73
C VAL A 108 -10.54 7.21 -3.19
N LEU A 109 -11.69 7.77 -3.44
CA LEU A 109 -12.00 8.37 -4.74
C LEU A 109 -11.36 9.76 -4.80
N ALA A 110 -10.44 9.95 -5.72
CA ALA A 110 -9.84 11.23 -6.04
C ALA A 110 -10.54 11.79 -7.29
N ARG A 111 -11.08 13.00 -7.19
CA ARG A 111 -11.75 13.65 -8.32
C ARG A 111 -11.66 15.17 -8.19
N ASN A 112 -11.04 15.83 -9.18
CA ASN A 112 -10.93 17.30 -9.24
C ASN A 112 -10.32 17.91 -7.96
N GLY A 113 -9.30 17.29 -7.38
CA GLY A 113 -8.66 17.74 -6.14
C GLY A 113 -9.44 17.46 -4.86
N ALA A 114 -10.59 16.80 -4.92
CA ALA A 114 -11.34 16.33 -3.77
C ALA A 114 -11.08 14.84 -3.52
N TYR A 115 -11.02 14.45 -2.25
CA TYR A 115 -10.72 13.07 -1.81
C TYR A 115 -11.86 12.54 -0.96
N THR A 116 -12.55 11.52 -1.47
CA THR A 116 -13.73 10.94 -0.80
C THR A 116 -13.41 9.52 -0.35
N HIS A 117 -13.51 9.25 0.94
CA HIS A 117 -13.39 7.90 1.48
C HIS A 117 -14.58 7.04 1.04
N LEU A 118 -14.33 6.01 0.25
CA LEU A 118 -15.38 5.07 -0.17
C LEU A 118 -15.56 3.91 0.82
N GLY A 119 -14.58 3.69 1.67
CA GLY A 119 -14.56 2.59 2.62
C GLY A 119 -13.20 1.90 2.67
N GLY A 120 -13.16 0.75 3.30
CA GLY A 120 -11.96 -0.06 3.43
C GLY A 120 -12.30 -1.51 3.74
N THR A 121 -11.27 -2.34 3.76
CA THR A 121 -11.37 -3.73 4.20
C THR A 121 -10.27 -4.05 5.20
N GLY A 122 -10.56 -4.95 6.15
CA GLY A 122 -9.54 -5.51 7.05
C GLY A 122 -8.52 -6.40 6.33
N ILE A 123 -8.72 -6.68 5.04
CA ILE A 123 -7.80 -7.49 4.23
C ILE A 123 -6.63 -6.62 3.78
N GLY A 124 -5.40 -7.01 4.16
CA GLY A 124 -4.18 -6.29 3.83
C GLY A 124 -2.93 -6.96 4.40
N GLY A 125 -1.87 -6.20 4.58
CA GLY A 125 -0.61 -6.72 5.14
C GLY A 125 -0.76 -7.31 6.55
N GLY A 126 -1.66 -6.75 7.37
CA GLY A 126 -2.00 -7.31 8.68
C GLY A 126 -2.62 -8.69 8.59
N THR A 127 -3.51 -8.91 7.63
CA THR A 127 -4.13 -10.22 7.36
C THR A 127 -3.08 -11.23 6.92
N LEU A 128 -2.20 -10.85 6.00
CA LEU A 128 -1.08 -11.70 5.55
C LEU A 128 -0.22 -12.15 6.73
N MET A 129 0.19 -11.21 7.59
CA MET A 129 1.02 -11.53 8.74
C MET A 129 0.26 -12.34 9.80
N GLY A 130 -1.04 -12.10 9.98
CA GLY A 130 -1.89 -12.88 10.90
C GLY A 130 -2.00 -14.34 10.46
N LEU A 131 -2.33 -14.56 9.20
CA LEU A 131 -2.43 -15.89 8.59
C LEU A 131 -1.07 -16.58 8.49
N GLY A 132 -0.02 -15.84 8.09
CA GLY A 132 1.35 -16.37 8.05
C GLY A 132 1.82 -16.89 9.41
N ARG A 133 1.56 -16.14 10.49
CA ARG A 133 1.87 -16.62 11.85
C ARG A 133 1.04 -17.82 12.26
N GLY A 134 -0.27 -17.76 12.04
CA GLY A 134 -1.21 -18.79 12.52
C GLY A 134 -1.11 -20.10 11.77
N LEU A 135 -0.89 -20.06 10.45
CA LEU A 135 -0.89 -21.26 9.60
C LEU A 135 0.52 -21.78 9.31
N LEU A 136 1.50 -20.87 9.16
CA LEU A 136 2.83 -21.21 8.64
C LEU A 136 3.95 -21.04 9.65
N GLY A 137 3.70 -20.43 10.82
CA GLY A 137 4.73 -20.09 11.78
C GLY A 137 5.71 -19.02 11.27
N VAL A 138 5.29 -18.19 10.32
CA VAL A 138 6.08 -17.09 9.75
C VAL A 138 5.92 -15.85 10.61
N HIS A 139 7.03 -15.23 11.02
CA HIS A 139 7.01 -14.10 11.95
C HIS A 139 7.48 -12.77 11.33
N SER A 140 8.03 -12.79 10.12
CA SER A 140 8.44 -11.58 9.42
C SER A 140 7.83 -11.49 8.02
N PRO A 141 7.52 -10.26 7.53
CA PRO A 141 7.08 -10.06 6.15
C PRO A 141 8.10 -10.56 5.12
N ASP A 142 9.38 -10.34 5.36
CA ASP A 142 10.44 -10.73 4.44
C ASP A 142 10.46 -12.24 4.24
N GLU A 143 10.32 -13.03 5.33
CA GLU A 143 10.21 -14.49 5.25
C GLU A 143 8.95 -14.91 4.46
N LEU A 144 7.79 -14.28 4.74
CA LEU A 144 6.55 -14.60 4.04
C LEU A 144 6.67 -14.34 2.53
N PHE A 145 7.26 -13.21 2.16
CA PHE A 145 7.38 -12.81 0.77
C PHE A 145 8.41 -13.63 0.01
N GLN A 146 9.51 -14.01 0.67
CA GLN A 146 10.47 -14.95 0.10
C GLN A 146 9.81 -16.31 -0.18
N LEU A 147 9.09 -16.87 0.80
CA LEU A 147 8.33 -18.10 0.61
C LEU A 147 7.31 -17.98 -0.53
N ALA A 148 6.60 -16.85 -0.61
CA ALA A 148 5.62 -16.64 -1.69
C ALA A 148 6.27 -16.56 -3.08
N ASP A 149 7.52 -16.13 -3.17
CA ASP A 149 8.29 -16.11 -4.43
C ASP A 149 8.74 -17.51 -4.87
N GLU A 150 8.99 -18.39 -3.90
CA GLU A 150 9.41 -19.78 -4.13
C GLU A 150 8.22 -20.72 -4.37
N GLY A 151 7.00 -20.32 -4.00
CA GLY A 151 5.80 -21.16 -4.03
C GLY A 151 5.13 -21.25 -5.39
N ASP A 152 4.49 -22.39 -5.64
CA ASP A 152 3.62 -22.59 -6.82
C ASP A 152 2.16 -22.36 -6.45
N LEU A 153 1.62 -21.23 -6.92
CA LEU A 153 0.21 -20.87 -6.73
C LEU A 153 -0.75 -21.94 -7.27
N GLY A 154 -0.36 -22.69 -8.30
CA GLY A 154 -1.15 -23.77 -8.88
C GLY A 154 -1.35 -24.98 -7.96
N GLN A 155 -0.57 -25.11 -6.88
CA GLN A 155 -0.74 -26.17 -5.88
C GLN A 155 -1.85 -25.87 -4.88
N VAL A 156 -2.22 -24.61 -4.72
CA VAL A 156 -3.19 -24.17 -3.69
C VAL A 156 -4.44 -23.49 -4.27
N ASP A 157 -4.31 -22.74 -5.38
CA ASP A 157 -5.43 -22.07 -6.02
C ASP A 157 -6.04 -22.94 -7.12
N LEU A 158 -7.37 -22.97 -7.19
CA LEU A 158 -8.10 -23.53 -8.32
C LEU A 158 -8.14 -22.48 -9.44
N ARG A 159 -7.52 -22.77 -10.56
CA ARG A 159 -7.44 -21.87 -11.74
C ARG A 159 -8.49 -22.19 -12.78
N ILE A 160 -8.76 -21.25 -13.68
CA ILE A 160 -9.65 -21.48 -14.83
C ILE A 160 -9.14 -22.65 -15.70
N GLY A 161 -7.83 -22.75 -15.91
CA GLY A 161 -7.22 -23.86 -16.66
C GLY A 161 -7.42 -25.25 -16.04
N ASP A 162 -7.65 -25.33 -14.72
CA ASP A 162 -7.97 -26.60 -14.04
C ASP A 162 -9.41 -27.07 -14.32
N LEU A 163 -10.30 -26.14 -14.70
CA LEU A 163 -11.72 -26.40 -14.89
C LEU A 163 -12.10 -26.60 -16.38
N PHE A 164 -11.39 -25.90 -17.27
CA PHE A 164 -11.74 -25.85 -18.69
C PHE A 164 -10.50 -26.07 -19.56
N GLU A 165 -10.32 -27.30 -20.04
CA GLU A 165 -9.27 -27.58 -21.03
C GLU A 165 -9.60 -26.86 -22.35
N GLY A 166 -8.68 -25.99 -22.79
CA GLY A 166 -8.78 -25.33 -24.10
C GLY A 166 -9.80 -24.17 -24.18
N SER A 167 -10.13 -23.50 -23.08
CA SER A 167 -10.92 -22.27 -23.13
C SER A 167 -10.17 -21.17 -23.89
N GLU A 168 -10.66 -20.78 -25.08
CA GLU A 168 -10.13 -19.63 -25.83
C GLU A 168 -10.64 -18.29 -25.29
N THR A 169 -11.62 -18.30 -24.38
CA THR A 169 -12.34 -17.10 -23.92
C THR A 169 -11.83 -16.55 -22.59
N LEU A 170 -11.20 -17.37 -21.75
CA LEU A 170 -10.67 -16.97 -20.44
C LEU A 170 -9.22 -17.44 -20.32
N ASP A 171 -8.37 -16.57 -19.74
CA ASP A 171 -6.99 -16.94 -19.46
C ASP A 171 -6.93 -18.05 -18.41
N SER A 172 -6.19 -19.11 -18.72
CA SER A 172 -6.07 -20.29 -17.87
C SER A 172 -5.38 -20.01 -16.53
N SER A 173 -4.63 -18.91 -16.42
CA SER A 173 -3.94 -18.49 -15.20
C SER A 173 -4.83 -17.76 -14.20
N LEU A 174 -6.05 -17.34 -14.60
CA LEU A 174 -6.97 -16.66 -13.70
C LEU A 174 -7.43 -17.60 -12.59
N THR A 175 -7.52 -17.08 -11.39
CA THR A 175 -8.01 -17.81 -10.22
C THR A 175 -9.54 -17.93 -10.26
N SER A 176 -10.04 -19.15 -10.18
CA SER A 176 -11.46 -19.45 -9.99
C SER A 176 -11.81 -19.46 -8.49
N SER A 177 -10.93 -20.03 -7.67
CA SER A 177 -11.13 -20.04 -6.21
C SER A 177 -9.78 -20.07 -5.49
N ASN A 178 -9.53 -19.03 -4.69
CA ASN A 178 -8.33 -18.97 -3.87
C ASN A 178 -8.32 -20.11 -2.85
N LEU A 179 -7.17 -20.75 -2.70
CA LEU A 179 -6.89 -21.82 -1.73
C LEU A 179 -7.76 -23.08 -1.85
N ALA A 180 -8.55 -23.23 -2.92
CA ALA A 180 -9.48 -24.37 -3.04
C ALA A 180 -8.79 -25.72 -3.25
N LYS A 181 -7.51 -25.72 -3.66
CA LYS A 181 -6.70 -26.95 -3.78
C LYS A 181 -5.73 -27.15 -2.61
N ALA A 182 -5.69 -26.20 -1.68
CA ALA A 182 -4.78 -26.27 -0.53
C ALA A 182 -5.04 -27.55 0.29
N SER A 183 -3.99 -28.27 0.62
CA SER A 183 -4.03 -29.54 1.32
C SER A 183 -2.91 -29.63 2.36
N PRO A 184 -2.91 -30.66 3.24
CA PRO A 184 -1.80 -30.92 4.15
C PRO A 184 -0.44 -31.17 3.46
N ASP A 185 -0.46 -31.57 2.19
CA ASP A 185 0.75 -31.83 1.40
C ASP A 185 1.28 -30.56 0.70
N SER A 186 0.51 -29.46 0.69
CA SER A 186 0.95 -28.19 0.15
C SER A 186 2.08 -27.61 1.01
N THR A 187 3.13 -27.11 0.38
CA THR A 187 4.30 -26.58 1.10
C THR A 187 4.00 -25.22 1.75
N ARG A 188 4.85 -24.82 2.70
CA ARG A 188 4.77 -23.45 3.28
C ARG A 188 4.92 -22.37 2.22
N ALA A 189 5.70 -22.64 1.19
CA ALA A 189 5.90 -21.75 0.05
C ALA A 189 4.62 -21.59 -0.77
N ASP A 190 3.96 -22.69 -1.12
CA ASP A 190 2.69 -22.67 -1.87
C ASP A 190 1.60 -21.94 -1.09
N TRP A 191 1.46 -22.24 0.20
CA TRP A 191 0.54 -21.52 1.08
C TRP A 191 0.84 -20.02 1.13
N SER A 192 2.11 -19.62 1.22
CA SER A 192 2.50 -18.20 1.24
C SER A 192 2.12 -17.50 -0.06
N ALA A 193 2.33 -18.16 -1.21
CA ALA A 193 1.91 -17.67 -2.53
C ALA A 193 0.39 -17.51 -2.59
N GLY A 194 -0.38 -18.51 -2.13
CA GLY A 194 -1.84 -18.45 -2.12
C GLY A 194 -2.40 -17.37 -1.20
N LEU A 195 -1.85 -17.21 0.00
CA LEU A 195 -2.26 -16.14 0.93
C LEU A 195 -1.99 -14.74 0.36
N LEU A 196 -0.84 -14.55 -0.27
CA LEU A 196 -0.51 -13.28 -0.93
C LEU A 196 -1.48 -13.02 -2.09
N ASN A 197 -1.71 -14.04 -2.95
CA ASN A 197 -2.64 -13.92 -4.07
C ASN A 197 -4.06 -13.59 -3.62
N LEU A 198 -4.56 -14.26 -2.58
CA LEU A 198 -5.87 -13.98 -1.97
C LEU A 198 -6.03 -12.49 -1.62
N VAL A 199 -5.04 -11.91 -0.93
CA VAL A 199 -5.11 -10.49 -0.54
C VAL A 199 -5.09 -9.56 -1.74
N LEU A 200 -4.23 -9.85 -2.73
CA LEU A 200 -4.11 -9.03 -3.94
C LEU A 200 -5.37 -9.11 -4.79
N GLU A 201 -5.94 -10.30 -4.99
CA GLU A 201 -7.15 -10.49 -5.79
C GLU A 201 -8.39 -9.89 -5.12
N CYS A 202 -8.56 -10.08 -3.81
CA CYS A 202 -9.65 -9.42 -3.08
C CYS A 202 -9.55 -7.90 -3.22
N THR A 203 -8.37 -7.33 -3.08
CA THR A 203 -8.15 -5.89 -3.25
C THR A 203 -8.45 -5.44 -4.69
N GLY A 204 -7.93 -6.17 -5.68
CA GLY A 204 -8.14 -5.85 -7.10
C GLY A 204 -9.61 -5.92 -7.50
N THR A 205 -10.30 -6.96 -7.08
CA THR A 205 -11.75 -7.13 -7.38
C THR A 205 -12.59 -6.04 -6.73
N MET A 206 -12.32 -5.69 -5.46
CA MET A 206 -13.02 -4.57 -4.79
C MET A 206 -12.75 -3.25 -5.51
N ALA A 207 -11.51 -3.00 -5.94
CA ALA A 207 -11.16 -1.81 -6.71
C ALA A 207 -11.90 -1.76 -8.05
N MET A 208 -11.96 -2.88 -8.77
CA MET A 208 -12.70 -3.00 -10.04
C MET A 208 -14.19 -2.66 -9.86
N LEU A 209 -14.83 -3.23 -8.84
CA LEU A 209 -16.24 -2.98 -8.54
C LEU A 209 -16.48 -1.50 -8.15
N ALA A 210 -15.60 -0.91 -7.34
CA ALA A 210 -15.66 0.50 -6.98
C ALA A 210 -15.48 1.42 -8.19
N CYS A 211 -14.56 1.11 -9.10
CA CYS A 211 -14.37 1.83 -10.35
C CYS A 211 -15.65 1.80 -11.21
N GLY A 212 -16.27 0.64 -11.35
CA GLY A 212 -17.55 0.52 -12.07
C GLY A 212 -18.66 1.35 -11.44
N ALA A 213 -18.79 1.33 -10.11
CA ALA A 213 -19.81 2.10 -9.39
C ALA A 213 -19.61 3.62 -9.50
N HIS A 214 -18.36 4.09 -9.53
CA HIS A 214 -18.01 5.50 -9.55
C HIS A 214 -17.58 6.02 -10.92
N GLN A 215 -17.60 5.17 -11.96
CA GLN A 215 -17.29 5.53 -13.35
C GLN A 215 -15.88 6.13 -13.49
N VAL A 216 -14.89 5.54 -12.83
CA VAL A 216 -13.46 5.85 -12.98
C VAL A 216 -12.76 4.68 -13.66
N SER A 217 -11.72 4.96 -14.45
CA SER A 217 -10.99 3.98 -15.24
C SER A 217 -9.60 3.66 -14.73
N ASP A 218 -9.08 4.44 -13.80
CA ASP A 218 -7.74 4.25 -13.25
C ASP A 218 -7.80 3.87 -11.76
N VAL A 219 -7.03 2.85 -11.39
CA VAL A 219 -6.76 2.45 -10.00
C VAL A 219 -5.32 2.75 -9.69
N VAL A 220 -5.06 3.64 -8.74
CA VAL A 220 -3.73 3.98 -8.27
C VAL A 220 -3.44 3.20 -6.99
N LEU A 221 -2.50 2.28 -7.06
CA LEU A 221 -2.14 1.38 -5.97
C LEU A 221 -1.01 1.95 -5.13
N LEU A 222 -1.21 2.05 -3.84
CA LEU A 222 -0.29 2.57 -2.84
C LEU A 222 -0.06 1.57 -1.70
N GLY A 223 0.92 1.88 -0.86
CA GLY A 223 1.19 1.15 0.38
C GLY A 223 2.23 0.05 0.25
N ALA A 224 2.47 -0.65 1.35
CA ALA A 224 3.58 -1.59 1.50
C ALA A 224 3.59 -2.72 0.47
N LEU A 225 2.41 -3.25 0.11
CA LEU A 225 2.32 -4.38 -0.82
C LEU A 225 2.73 -4.01 -2.26
N THR A 226 2.77 -2.73 -2.62
CA THR A 226 3.25 -2.29 -3.95
C THR A 226 4.74 -2.54 -4.17
N ARG A 227 5.50 -2.80 -3.11
CA ARG A 227 6.93 -3.15 -3.18
C ARG A 227 7.18 -4.55 -3.74
N LEU A 228 6.16 -5.40 -3.74
CA LEU A 228 6.27 -6.80 -4.11
C LEU A 228 6.18 -7.00 -5.63
N PRO A 229 7.14 -7.75 -6.23
CA PRO A 229 7.05 -8.12 -7.65
C PRO A 229 5.76 -8.87 -7.99
N GLN A 230 5.28 -9.72 -7.07
CA GLN A 230 4.04 -10.49 -7.21
C GLN A 230 2.81 -9.58 -7.31
N ALA A 231 2.77 -8.48 -6.53
CA ALA A 231 1.70 -7.49 -6.64
C ALA A 231 1.70 -6.83 -8.03
N LYS A 232 2.88 -6.45 -8.51
CA LYS A 232 3.04 -5.87 -9.86
C LYS A 232 2.55 -6.82 -10.94
N ALA A 233 2.95 -8.09 -10.89
CA ALA A 233 2.53 -9.12 -11.83
C ALA A 233 1.01 -9.35 -11.77
N ARG A 234 0.43 -9.47 -10.57
CA ARG A 234 -1.01 -9.69 -10.39
C ARG A 234 -1.84 -8.53 -10.94
N PHE A 235 -1.49 -7.29 -10.65
CA PHE A 235 -2.23 -6.13 -11.13
C PHE A 235 -2.03 -5.85 -12.63
N GLN A 236 -0.95 -6.33 -13.25
CA GLN A 236 -0.82 -6.38 -14.71
C GLN A 236 -1.86 -7.32 -15.33
N VAL A 237 -2.10 -8.50 -14.72
CA VAL A 237 -3.19 -9.41 -15.14
C VAL A 237 -4.54 -8.72 -15.00
N PHE A 238 -4.80 -8.02 -13.90
CA PHE A 238 -6.04 -7.26 -13.74
C PHE A 238 -6.23 -6.20 -14.83
N THR A 239 -5.20 -5.43 -15.16
CA THR A 239 -5.23 -4.44 -16.26
C THR A 239 -5.51 -5.08 -17.61
N GLN A 240 -5.01 -6.30 -17.83
CA GLN A 240 -5.17 -6.99 -19.10
C GLN A 240 -6.59 -7.53 -19.30
N PHE A 241 -7.24 -8.03 -18.24
CA PHE A 241 -8.50 -8.74 -18.32
C PHE A 241 -9.71 -7.97 -17.81
N TYR A 242 -9.51 -6.88 -17.07
CA TYR A 242 -10.59 -6.07 -16.51
C TYR A 242 -10.50 -4.62 -16.99
N ALA A 243 -11.64 -3.90 -16.93
CA ALA A 243 -11.73 -2.55 -17.45
C ALA A 243 -10.79 -1.51 -16.79
N PRO A 244 -10.57 -1.49 -15.46
CA PRO A 244 -9.70 -0.49 -14.86
C PRO A 244 -8.21 -0.72 -15.18
N ASN A 245 -7.48 0.37 -15.36
CA ASN A 245 -6.03 0.37 -15.49
C ASN A 245 -5.38 0.49 -14.09
N TYR A 246 -4.62 -0.52 -13.67
CA TYR A 246 -3.95 -0.55 -12.37
C TYR A 246 -2.54 0.02 -12.46
N VAL A 247 -2.26 1.08 -11.73
CA VAL A 247 -1.01 1.83 -11.77
C VAL A 247 -0.30 1.73 -10.43
N ILE A 248 0.96 1.31 -10.45
CA ILE A 248 1.90 1.42 -9.32
C ILE A 248 3.01 2.38 -9.74
N ALA A 249 2.98 3.59 -9.19
CA ALA A 249 4.00 4.60 -9.44
C ALA A 249 5.26 4.39 -8.59
N PRO A 250 6.41 4.95 -8.96
CA PRO A 250 7.56 5.03 -8.06
C PRO A 250 7.17 5.69 -6.73
N HIS A 251 7.77 5.27 -5.63
CA HIS A 251 7.47 5.74 -4.26
C HIS A 251 6.04 5.47 -3.76
N ALA A 252 5.27 4.57 -4.38
CA ALA A 252 3.91 4.23 -3.97
C ALA A 252 3.82 3.75 -2.51
N ASP A 253 4.87 3.15 -1.97
CA ASP A 253 4.98 2.73 -0.57
C ASP A 253 5.08 3.89 0.43
N CYS A 254 5.53 5.07 -0.02
CA CYS A 254 5.63 6.31 0.77
C CYS A 254 4.63 7.39 0.33
N ALA A 255 3.67 7.06 -0.53
CA ALA A 255 2.74 8.02 -1.12
C ALA A 255 1.97 8.85 -0.08
N THR A 256 1.52 8.23 1.01
CA THR A 256 0.82 8.94 2.10
C THR A 256 1.72 9.99 2.76
N ALA A 257 3.00 9.69 3.01
CA ALA A 257 3.95 10.67 3.55
C ALA A 257 4.24 11.81 2.54
N ILE A 258 4.29 11.48 1.25
CA ILE A 258 4.43 12.48 0.17
C ILE A 258 3.21 13.39 0.12
N GLY A 259 1.99 12.83 0.11
CA GLY A 259 0.75 13.60 0.14
C GLY A 259 0.64 14.48 1.39
N THR A 260 1.10 14.00 2.54
CA THR A 260 1.18 14.76 3.79
C THR A 260 2.04 16.00 3.63
N ALA A 261 3.23 15.87 3.05
CA ALA A 261 4.12 17.00 2.81
C ALA A 261 3.55 17.98 1.77
N LEU A 262 2.87 17.48 0.74
CA LEU A 262 2.25 18.33 -0.29
C LEU A 262 1.10 19.16 0.28
N LEU A 263 0.16 18.56 0.99
CA LEU A 263 -0.98 19.26 1.59
C LEU A 263 -0.54 20.28 2.65
N ALA A 264 0.56 20.01 3.33
CA ALA A 264 1.12 20.94 4.31
C ALA A 264 1.65 22.24 3.69
N LYS A 265 1.97 22.29 2.41
CA LYS A 265 2.40 23.53 1.73
C LYS A 265 1.31 24.60 1.71
N GLU A 266 0.05 24.18 1.66
CA GLU A 266 -1.11 25.06 1.63
C GLU A 266 -1.59 25.44 3.05
N ASN A 267 -1.01 24.82 4.07
CA ASN A 267 -1.44 25.04 5.44
C ASN A 267 -0.84 26.34 5.99
N THR A 268 -1.71 27.23 6.45
CA THR A 268 -1.33 28.49 7.12
C THR A 268 -1.27 28.37 8.65
N SER A 269 -1.65 27.21 9.20
CA SER A 269 -1.80 26.97 10.65
C SER A 269 -0.70 26.04 11.17
N TRP A 270 0.54 26.53 11.16
CA TRP A 270 1.67 25.84 11.79
C TRP A 270 1.69 26.10 13.31
N ILE A 271 1.87 25.07 14.12
CA ILE A 271 1.98 25.12 15.59
C ILE A 271 3.45 25.07 16.00
#